data_93a1daf6cbc68fb5ef41a60e099855c3
#
_entry.id   93a1daf6cbc68fb5ef41a60e099855c3
#
_cell.length_a   1.000
_cell.length_b   1.000
_cell.length_c   1.000
_cell.angle_alpha   90.00
_cell.angle_beta   90.00
_cell.angle_gamma   90.00
#
_symmetry.space_group_name_H-M   'P 1'
#
loop_
_entity.id
_entity.type
_entity.pdbx_description
1 polymer ?
#
loop_
_entity_poly.entity_id
_entity_poly.type
_entity_poly.pdbx_seq_one_letter_code
_entity_poly.pdbx_strand_id
1 'polypeptide(L)'
;TFTLDGEDMTKVPVHKRNFGIVFQSYALFPHLTVYDNVAFGLRTRKMDKAQIDRKVKEILEVCGLTELSGRFPREMSGGQRQRVALARALVIEPKLLLLDEPLSNLDAKLRISMRVEIKRLQKKLGITTLFVTHDQEECFSISDKVAVMNGGIIEQYDTPEQIYRQPATEFVARFIGFENFLNLERCGDGSYLAGGQSRFCSFMECPEGEFTGTIRPDDIRIAAPDQQENVITGRI
;
A
#
# COMPACT_ATOMS: atom_id res chain seq x y z
N THR A 1 -3.39 -14.10 -17.36
CA THR A 1 -1.99 -14.59 -17.46
C THR A 1 -1.17 -13.87 -16.42
N PHE A 2 -0.35 -14.59 -15.68
CA PHE A 2 0.56 -14.04 -14.68
C PHE A 2 1.99 -14.38 -15.07
N THR A 3 2.82 -13.37 -15.34
CA THR A 3 4.22 -13.53 -15.73
C THR A 3 5.16 -12.95 -14.69
N LEU A 4 6.30 -13.58 -14.46
CA LEU A 4 7.38 -13.11 -13.60
C LEU A 4 8.71 -13.29 -14.34
N ASP A 5 9.50 -12.22 -14.49
CA ASP A 5 10.75 -12.21 -15.28
C ASP A 5 10.56 -12.77 -16.70
N GLY A 6 9.40 -12.53 -17.32
CA GLY A 6 9.05 -13.03 -18.65
C GLY A 6 8.54 -14.48 -18.71
N GLU A 7 8.58 -15.22 -17.60
CA GLU A 7 8.07 -16.59 -17.52
C GLU A 7 6.60 -16.63 -17.10
N ASP A 8 5.78 -17.43 -17.78
CA ASP A 8 4.37 -17.64 -17.41
C ASP A 8 4.28 -18.54 -16.16
N MET A 9 3.86 -17.93 -15.05
CA MET A 9 3.71 -18.57 -13.76
C MET A 9 2.31 -19.14 -13.51
N THR A 10 1.38 -18.98 -14.47
CA THR A 10 -0.04 -19.33 -14.29
C THR A 10 -0.23 -20.80 -13.89
N LYS A 11 0.50 -21.71 -14.53
CA LYS A 11 0.43 -23.17 -14.30
C LYS A 11 1.47 -23.67 -13.31
N VAL A 12 2.41 -22.83 -12.86
CA VAL A 12 3.45 -23.24 -11.89
C VAL A 12 2.81 -23.41 -10.51
N PRO A 13 2.96 -24.58 -9.84
CA PRO A 13 2.48 -24.78 -8.48
C PRO A 13 3.02 -23.73 -7.52
N VAL A 14 2.18 -23.24 -6.59
CA VAL A 14 2.51 -22.11 -5.70
C VAL A 14 3.84 -22.30 -4.96
N HIS A 15 4.09 -23.52 -4.44
CA HIS A 15 5.31 -23.83 -3.68
C HIS A 15 6.60 -23.80 -4.55
N LYS A 16 6.48 -23.78 -5.88
CA LYS A 16 7.61 -23.70 -6.83
C LYS A 16 7.85 -22.27 -7.35
N ARG A 17 6.96 -21.32 -7.07
CA ARG A 17 7.06 -19.94 -7.58
C ARG A 17 8.14 -19.10 -6.91
N ASN A 18 8.73 -19.58 -5.83
CA ASN A 18 9.70 -18.84 -5.01
C ASN A 18 9.19 -17.47 -4.54
N PHE A 19 7.97 -17.44 -4.00
CA PHE A 19 7.38 -16.25 -3.39
C PHE A 19 7.57 -16.27 -1.88
N GLY A 20 7.83 -15.10 -1.30
CA GLY A 20 7.68 -14.85 0.13
C GLY A 20 6.29 -14.32 0.41
N ILE A 21 5.61 -14.83 1.43
CA ILE A 21 4.26 -14.37 1.80
C ILE A 21 4.23 -14.05 3.29
N VAL A 22 3.69 -12.88 3.63
CA VAL A 22 3.36 -12.48 5.00
C VAL A 22 1.86 -12.23 5.06
N PHE A 23 1.17 -13.00 5.88
CA PHE A 23 -0.27 -12.87 6.11
C PHE A 23 -0.57 -11.89 7.24
N GLN A 24 -1.78 -11.36 7.26
CA GLN A 24 -2.31 -10.48 8.30
C GLN A 24 -2.11 -11.05 9.72
N SER A 25 -2.29 -12.35 9.91
CA SER A 25 -2.10 -13.05 11.20
C SER A 25 -0.64 -13.39 11.50
N TYR A 26 0.31 -13.01 10.62
CA TYR A 26 1.73 -13.40 10.63
C TYR A 26 1.97 -14.90 10.42
N ALA A 27 1.00 -15.76 10.73
CA ALA A 27 1.02 -17.22 10.56
C ALA A 27 2.32 -17.87 11.05
N LEU A 28 2.85 -17.42 12.20
CA LEU A 28 4.05 -18.03 12.81
C LEU A 28 3.69 -19.38 13.41
N PHE A 29 4.64 -20.30 13.37
CA PHE A 29 4.53 -21.59 14.05
C PHE A 29 4.73 -21.39 15.57
N PRO A 30 3.69 -21.54 16.41
CA PRO A 30 3.76 -21.15 17.83
C PRO A 30 4.68 -22.04 18.66
N HIS A 31 4.94 -23.26 18.20
CA HIS A 31 5.79 -24.27 18.84
C HIS A 31 7.24 -24.20 18.39
N LEU A 32 7.59 -23.34 17.45
CA LEU A 32 8.95 -23.12 16.97
C LEU A 32 9.51 -21.81 17.52
N THR A 33 10.82 -21.80 17.77
CA THR A 33 11.55 -20.57 18.12
C THR A 33 11.57 -19.60 16.94
N VAL A 34 12.03 -18.35 17.15
CA VAL A 34 12.29 -17.39 16.09
C VAL A 34 13.23 -17.95 15.04
N TYR A 35 14.35 -18.52 15.49
CA TYR A 35 15.31 -19.18 14.61
C TYR A 35 14.66 -20.28 13.76
N ASP A 36 13.90 -21.16 14.39
CA ASP A 36 13.28 -22.30 13.70
C ASP A 36 12.14 -21.88 12.76
N ASN A 37 11.37 -20.84 13.12
CA ASN A 37 10.40 -20.23 12.21
C ASN A 37 11.08 -19.73 10.93
N VAL A 38 12.17 -19.00 11.06
CA VAL A 38 12.92 -18.46 9.92
C VAL A 38 13.59 -19.57 9.11
N ALA A 39 14.21 -20.56 9.79
CA ALA A 39 14.87 -21.69 9.14
C ALA A 39 13.92 -22.65 8.39
N PHE A 40 12.63 -22.61 8.68
CA PHE A 40 11.66 -23.60 8.22
C PHE A 40 11.66 -23.77 6.68
N GLY A 41 11.59 -22.65 5.94
CA GLY A 41 11.59 -22.67 4.47
C GLY A 41 12.88 -23.25 3.86
N LEU A 42 14.02 -22.98 4.47
CA LEU A 42 15.33 -23.49 4.03
C LEU A 42 15.46 -25.00 4.30
N ARG A 43 14.97 -25.46 5.47
CA ARG A 43 14.92 -26.90 5.81
C ARG A 43 14.03 -27.68 4.85
N THR A 44 12.87 -27.14 4.52
CA THR A 44 11.94 -27.75 3.55
C THR A 44 12.57 -27.90 2.16
N ARG A 45 13.48 -26.98 1.81
CA ARG A 45 14.27 -27.05 0.57
C ARG A 45 15.49 -27.97 0.67
N LYS A 46 15.67 -28.66 1.79
CA LYS A 46 16.78 -29.60 2.07
C LYS A 46 18.17 -28.96 1.91
N MET A 47 18.30 -27.67 2.26
CA MET A 47 19.59 -26.99 2.27
C MET A 47 20.53 -27.57 3.33
N ASP A 48 21.84 -27.45 3.11
CA ASP A 48 22.84 -27.82 4.09
C ASP A 48 22.74 -27.04 5.40
N LYS A 49 22.96 -27.71 6.54
CA LYS A 49 22.80 -27.13 7.88
C LYS A 49 23.68 -25.90 8.10
N ALA A 50 24.91 -25.90 7.62
CA ALA A 50 25.82 -24.76 7.76
C ALA A 50 25.33 -23.56 6.93
N GLN A 51 24.78 -23.79 5.74
CA GLN A 51 24.18 -22.73 4.91
C GLN A 51 22.92 -22.17 5.56
N ILE A 52 22.07 -23.02 6.14
CA ILE A 52 20.86 -22.59 6.88
C ILE A 52 21.28 -21.67 8.02
N ASP A 53 22.23 -22.10 8.87
CA ASP A 53 22.67 -21.33 10.02
C ASP A 53 23.21 -19.94 9.62
N ARG A 54 24.03 -19.88 8.57
CA ARG A 54 24.53 -18.61 8.03
C ARG A 54 23.40 -17.69 7.57
N LYS A 55 22.50 -18.17 6.66
CA LYS A 55 21.43 -17.35 6.11
C LYS A 55 20.45 -16.89 7.18
N VAL A 56 20.11 -17.73 8.14
CA VAL A 56 19.23 -17.37 9.24
C VAL A 56 19.86 -16.29 10.12
N LYS A 57 21.13 -16.41 10.50
CA LYS A 57 21.82 -15.38 11.28
C LYS A 57 21.88 -14.04 10.53
N GLU A 58 22.22 -14.06 9.25
CA GLU A 58 22.26 -12.87 8.40
C GLU A 58 20.91 -12.15 8.36
N ILE A 59 19.81 -12.87 8.11
CA ILE A 59 18.48 -12.24 8.03
C ILE A 59 17.96 -11.79 9.41
N LEU A 60 18.26 -12.50 10.48
CA LEU A 60 17.92 -12.10 11.84
C LEU A 60 18.64 -10.79 12.22
N GLU A 61 19.88 -10.62 11.85
CA GLU A 61 20.63 -9.38 12.04
C GLU A 61 20.00 -8.23 11.24
N VAL A 62 19.70 -8.45 9.96
CA VAL A 62 19.05 -7.46 9.08
C VAL A 62 17.72 -6.98 9.64
N CYS A 63 16.93 -7.88 10.26
CA CYS A 63 15.63 -7.59 10.87
C CYS A 63 15.71 -7.18 12.36
N GLY A 64 16.91 -7.07 12.95
CA GLY A 64 17.10 -6.71 14.37
C GLY A 64 16.48 -7.73 15.33
N LEU A 65 16.64 -9.03 15.05
CA LEU A 65 16.06 -10.15 15.81
C LEU A 65 17.09 -11.08 16.44
N THR A 66 18.38 -10.80 16.33
CA THR A 66 19.47 -11.67 16.78
C THR A 66 19.30 -12.12 18.24
N GLU A 67 19.06 -11.17 19.14
CA GLU A 67 18.88 -11.43 20.58
C GLU A 67 17.57 -12.18 20.91
N LEU A 68 16.67 -12.27 19.95
CA LEU A 68 15.37 -12.92 20.11
C LEU A 68 15.33 -14.31 19.48
N SER A 69 16.42 -14.79 18.90
CA SER A 69 16.49 -16.02 18.09
C SER A 69 15.95 -17.27 18.80
N GLY A 70 16.19 -17.38 20.11
CA GLY A 70 15.71 -18.50 20.93
C GLY A 70 14.31 -18.36 21.51
N ARG A 71 13.65 -17.19 21.34
CA ARG A 71 12.30 -16.96 21.90
C ARG A 71 11.20 -17.61 21.05
N PHE A 72 10.07 -17.83 21.69
CA PHE A 72 8.85 -18.31 21.02
C PHE A 72 7.92 -17.12 20.67
N PRO A 73 7.04 -17.26 19.66
CA PRO A 73 6.10 -16.20 19.26
C PRO A 73 5.24 -15.62 20.39
N ARG A 74 4.86 -16.46 21.37
CA ARG A 74 4.08 -16.06 22.55
C ARG A 74 4.79 -15.06 23.48
N GLU A 75 6.13 -15.01 23.39
CA GLU A 75 6.98 -14.17 24.22
C GLU A 75 7.33 -12.84 23.54
N MET A 76 6.67 -12.53 22.40
CA MET A 76 7.02 -11.42 21.53
C MET A 76 5.87 -10.43 21.37
N SER A 77 6.22 -9.15 21.21
CA SER A 77 5.27 -8.09 20.81
C SER A 77 4.75 -8.29 19.39
N GLY A 78 3.66 -7.60 19.02
CA GLY A 78 3.10 -7.64 17.67
C GLY A 78 4.12 -7.30 16.59
N GLY A 79 4.85 -6.19 16.75
CA GLY A 79 5.89 -5.77 15.80
C GLY A 79 7.10 -6.72 15.74
N GLN A 80 7.45 -7.38 16.85
CA GLN A 80 8.48 -8.42 16.84
C GLN A 80 8.02 -9.63 16.05
N ARG A 81 6.77 -10.10 16.26
CA ARG A 81 6.18 -11.21 15.50
C ARG A 81 6.12 -10.89 14.01
N GLN A 82 5.76 -9.66 13.65
CA GLN A 82 5.75 -9.22 12.25
C GLN A 82 7.14 -9.29 11.63
N ARG A 83 8.18 -8.78 12.33
CA ARG A 83 9.57 -8.87 11.84
C ARG A 83 10.02 -10.32 11.65
N VAL A 84 9.60 -11.24 12.51
CA VAL A 84 9.88 -12.68 12.33
C VAL A 84 9.19 -13.22 11.08
N ALA A 85 7.93 -12.83 10.81
CA ALA A 85 7.22 -13.26 9.60
C ALA A 85 7.91 -12.71 8.33
N LEU A 86 8.37 -11.45 8.36
CA LEU A 86 9.17 -10.86 7.30
C LEU A 86 10.50 -11.61 7.11
N ALA A 87 11.26 -11.85 8.18
CA ALA A 87 12.52 -12.59 8.12
C ALA A 87 12.32 -13.99 7.53
N ARG A 88 11.25 -14.71 7.94
CA ARG A 88 10.89 -16.03 7.40
C ARG A 88 10.57 -15.98 5.90
N ALA A 89 9.89 -14.94 5.46
CA ALA A 89 9.56 -14.76 4.04
C ALA A 89 10.78 -14.35 3.21
N LEU A 90 11.72 -13.60 3.78
CA LEU A 90 12.89 -13.05 3.08
C LEU A 90 14.08 -14.00 3.03
N VAL A 91 14.25 -14.89 4.04
CA VAL A 91 15.42 -15.78 4.15
C VAL A 91 15.58 -16.73 2.96
N ILE A 92 14.48 -17.03 2.27
CA ILE A 92 14.44 -17.88 1.08
C ILE A 92 14.84 -17.13 -0.20
N GLU A 93 15.18 -15.84 -0.10
CA GLU A 93 15.53 -14.96 -1.23
C GLU A 93 14.46 -15.02 -2.32
N PRO A 94 13.22 -14.62 -2.00
CA PRO A 94 12.11 -14.76 -2.94
C PRO A 94 12.23 -13.77 -4.10
N LYS A 95 11.73 -14.15 -5.29
CA LYS A 95 11.62 -13.24 -6.44
C LYS A 95 10.55 -12.17 -6.24
N LEU A 96 9.52 -12.47 -5.45
CA LEU A 96 8.39 -11.57 -5.14
C LEU A 96 8.00 -11.74 -3.68
N LEU A 97 7.86 -10.62 -2.97
CA LEU A 97 7.33 -10.56 -1.61
C LEU A 97 5.88 -10.10 -1.66
N LEU A 98 4.98 -10.92 -1.11
CA LEU A 98 3.55 -10.61 -0.98
C LEU A 98 3.24 -10.29 0.47
N LEU A 99 2.67 -9.12 0.72
CA LEU A 99 2.30 -8.65 2.05
C LEU A 99 0.78 -8.41 2.06
N ASP A 100 0.04 -9.26 2.78
CA ASP A 100 -1.41 -9.20 2.87
C ASP A 100 -1.81 -8.56 4.20
N GLU A 101 -2.22 -7.28 4.14
CA GLU A 101 -2.56 -6.43 5.29
C GLU A 101 -1.57 -6.56 6.48
N PRO A 102 -0.27 -6.45 6.25
CA PRO A 102 0.73 -6.84 7.26
C PRO A 102 0.72 -5.95 8.51
N LEU A 103 0.11 -4.77 8.46
CA LEU A 103 0.13 -3.77 9.53
C LEU A 103 -1.19 -3.65 10.29
N SER A 104 -2.26 -4.30 9.83
CA SER A 104 -3.63 -4.15 10.38
C SER A 104 -3.76 -4.50 11.87
N ASN A 105 -2.95 -5.42 12.39
CA ASN A 105 -2.98 -5.89 13.78
C ASN A 105 -2.05 -5.10 14.72
N LEU A 106 -1.54 -3.94 14.30
CA LEU A 106 -0.63 -3.10 15.07
C LEU A 106 -1.30 -1.82 15.54
N ASP A 107 -0.88 -1.31 16.70
CA ASP A 107 -1.24 0.03 17.14
C ASP A 107 -0.65 1.11 16.22
N ALA A 108 -1.22 2.33 16.26
CA ALA A 108 -0.87 3.41 15.34
C ALA A 108 0.63 3.77 15.35
N LYS A 109 1.26 3.83 16.53
CA LYS A 109 2.68 4.17 16.66
C LYS A 109 3.58 3.08 16.07
N LEU A 110 3.25 1.83 16.34
CA LEU A 110 4.00 0.68 15.83
C LEU A 110 3.80 0.53 14.33
N ARG A 111 2.62 0.83 13.81
CA ARG A 111 2.30 0.83 12.37
C ARG A 111 3.20 1.79 11.60
N ILE A 112 3.37 3.04 12.08
CA ILE A 112 4.27 4.02 11.47
C ILE A 112 5.72 3.50 11.44
N SER A 113 6.23 2.98 12.55
CA SER A 113 7.59 2.47 12.60
C SER A 113 7.81 1.26 11.69
N MET A 114 6.82 0.39 11.57
CA MET A 114 6.89 -0.80 10.72
C MET A 114 6.77 -0.47 9.22
N ARG A 115 6.02 0.58 8.84
CA ARG A 115 6.03 1.10 7.46
C ARG A 115 7.45 1.47 7.01
N VAL A 116 8.14 2.25 7.84
CA VAL A 116 9.52 2.67 7.56
C VAL A 116 10.45 1.45 7.47
N GLU A 117 10.29 0.49 8.38
CA GLU A 117 11.12 -0.72 8.40
C GLU A 117 10.91 -1.60 7.16
N ILE A 118 9.66 -1.82 6.75
CA ILE A 118 9.34 -2.58 5.53
C ILE A 118 9.95 -1.91 4.29
N LYS A 119 9.80 -0.58 4.15
CA LYS A 119 10.40 0.16 3.03
C LYS A 119 11.91 0.09 3.05
N ARG A 120 12.54 0.18 4.24
CA ARG A 120 13.98 0.02 4.43
C ARG A 120 14.46 -1.36 3.98
N LEU A 121 13.78 -2.42 4.42
CA LEU A 121 14.12 -3.80 4.05
C LEU A 121 13.94 -4.04 2.55
N GLN A 122 12.84 -3.57 1.97
CA GLN A 122 12.57 -3.67 0.54
C GLN A 122 13.68 -3.02 -0.29
N LYS A 123 14.08 -1.79 0.06
CA LYS A 123 15.16 -1.07 -0.63
C LYS A 123 16.53 -1.75 -0.44
N LYS A 124 16.84 -2.16 0.79
CA LYS A 124 18.12 -2.83 1.11
C LYS A 124 18.31 -4.13 0.35
N LEU A 125 17.22 -4.88 0.17
CA LEU A 125 17.26 -6.20 -0.48
C LEU A 125 16.93 -6.12 -1.99
N GLY A 126 16.47 -4.96 -2.50
CA GLY A 126 16.12 -4.78 -3.90
C GLY A 126 14.97 -5.67 -4.37
N ILE A 127 14.05 -6.07 -3.47
CA ILE A 127 13.01 -7.04 -3.77
C ILE A 127 11.74 -6.39 -4.28
N THR A 128 11.17 -6.94 -5.36
CA THR A 128 9.81 -6.57 -5.80
C THR A 128 8.80 -6.99 -4.76
N THR A 129 7.95 -6.05 -4.35
CA THR A 129 6.98 -6.27 -3.27
C THR A 129 5.59 -5.86 -3.73
N LEU A 130 4.62 -6.75 -3.54
CA LEU A 130 3.19 -6.44 -3.65
C LEU A 130 2.62 -6.31 -2.24
N PHE A 131 2.11 -5.11 -1.93
CA PHE A 131 1.56 -4.76 -0.62
C PHE A 131 0.06 -4.53 -0.75
N VAL A 132 -0.75 -5.32 -0.05
CA VAL A 132 -2.21 -5.18 0.00
C VAL A 132 -2.58 -4.49 1.31
N THR A 133 -3.35 -3.41 1.21
CA THR A 133 -3.88 -2.67 2.36
C THR A 133 -5.16 -1.93 1.98
N HIS A 134 -6.00 -1.65 2.95
CA HIS A 134 -7.12 -0.72 2.84
C HIS A 134 -6.82 0.66 3.42
N ASP A 135 -5.63 0.85 4.00
CA ASP A 135 -5.19 2.11 4.60
C ASP A 135 -4.43 2.95 3.56
N GLN A 136 -4.97 4.13 3.27
CA GLN A 136 -4.41 5.04 2.26
C GLN A 136 -3.05 5.59 2.67
N GLU A 137 -2.85 5.92 3.96
CA GLU A 137 -1.57 6.43 4.46
C GLU A 137 -0.46 5.38 4.32
N GLU A 138 -0.79 4.10 4.58
CA GLU A 138 0.14 3.01 4.35
C GLU A 138 0.51 2.93 2.88
N CYS A 139 -0.51 2.90 2.02
CA CYS A 139 -0.34 2.76 0.59
C CYS A 139 0.54 3.88 0.01
N PHE A 140 0.20 5.14 0.30
CA PHE A 140 0.87 6.31 -0.28
C PHE A 140 2.28 6.56 0.27
N SER A 141 2.54 6.14 1.53
CA SER A 141 3.86 6.33 2.14
C SER A 141 4.90 5.28 1.74
N ILE A 142 4.46 4.07 1.34
CA ILE A 142 5.37 2.96 1.10
C ILE A 142 5.53 2.59 -0.38
N SER A 143 4.50 2.83 -1.20
CA SER A 143 4.44 2.32 -2.57
C SER A 143 5.13 3.23 -3.58
N ASP A 144 5.67 2.62 -4.65
CA ASP A 144 6.17 3.33 -5.82
C ASP A 144 5.08 3.44 -6.90
N LYS A 145 4.16 2.47 -6.92
CA LYS A 145 2.95 2.42 -7.76
C LYS A 145 1.79 1.87 -6.94
N VAL A 146 0.59 2.34 -7.22
CA VAL A 146 -0.65 1.97 -6.54
C VAL A 146 -1.69 1.53 -7.56
N ALA A 147 -2.35 0.42 -7.27
CA ALA A 147 -3.54 -0.03 -7.98
C ALA A 147 -4.76 0.15 -7.07
N VAL A 148 -5.65 1.08 -7.40
CA VAL A 148 -6.94 1.25 -6.72
C VAL A 148 -7.93 0.27 -7.33
N MET A 149 -8.49 -0.60 -6.49
CA MET A 149 -9.40 -1.67 -6.93
C MET A 149 -10.82 -1.45 -6.41
N ASN A 150 -11.79 -1.72 -7.27
CA ASN A 150 -13.21 -1.67 -6.96
C ASN A 150 -13.94 -2.85 -7.62
N GLY A 151 -14.66 -3.66 -6.85
CA GLY A 151 -15.44 -4.78 -7.39
C GLY A 151 -14.63 -5.78 -8.24
N GLY A 152 -13.33 -5.95 -7.97
CA GLY A 152 -12.45 -6.84 -8.73
C GLY A 152 -11.83 -6.22 -10.00
N ILE A 153 -12.08 -4.93 -10.25
CA ILE A 153 -11.54 -4.17 -11.38
C ILE A 153 -10.51 -3.18 -10.86
N ILE A 154 -9.44 -2.95 -11.61
CA ILE A 154 -8.47 -1.88 -11.34
C ILE A 154 -9.03 -0.59 -11.95
N GLU A 155 -9.46 0.33 -11.10
CA GLU A 155 -9.98 1.65 -11.48
C GLU A 155 -8.86 2.58 -11.96
N GLN A 156 -7.72 2.53 -11.26
CA GLN A 156 -6.54 3.31 -11.62
C GLN A 156 -5.26 2.61 -11.16
N TYR A 157 -4.21 2.69 -11.99
CA TYR A 157 -2.87 2.20 -11.66
C TYR A 157 -1.84 3.26 -12.00
N ASP A 158 -1.29 3.92 -10.98
CA ASP A 158 -0.30 4.99 -11.16
C ASP A 158 0.57 5.21 -9.92
N THR A 159 1.39 6.27 -9.94
CA THR A 159 2.10 6.73 -8.75
C THR A 159 1.13 7.30 -7.72
N PRO A 160 1.44 7.27 -6.41
CA PRO A 160 0.64 7.92 -5.37
C PRO A 160 0.31 9.38 -5.69
N GLU A 161 1.29 10.12 -6.20
CA GLU A 161 1.14 11.52 -6.57
C GLU A 161 0.11 11.71 -7.70
N GLN A 162 0.15 10.88 -8.75
CA GLN A 162 -0.80 10.97 -9.87
C GLN A 162 -2.22 10.59 -9.44
N ILE A 163 -2.37 9.54 -8.63
CA ILE A 163 -3.68 9.15 -8.08
C ILE A 163 -4.27 10.29 -7.26
N TYR A 164 -3.46 10.96 -6.43
CA TYR A 164 -3.92 12.10 -5.63
C TYR A 164 -4.23 13.33 -6.48
N ARG A 165 -3.41 13.64 -7.49
CA ARG A 165 -3.58 14.85 -8.34
C ARG A 165 -4.65 14.70 -9.40
N GLN A 166 -4.78 13.51 -9.97
CA GLN A 166 -5.65 13.22 -11.11
C GLN A 166 -6.36 11.88 -10.93
N PRO A 167 -7.32 11.80 -9.98
CA PRO A 167 -8.13 10.59 -9.83
C PRO A 167 -8.92 10.32 -11.11
N ALA A 168 -8.83 9.09 -11.62
CA ALA A 168 -9.43 8.71 -12.90
C ALA A 168 -10.95 8.58 -12.84
N THR A 169 -11.51 8.29 -11.65
CA THR A 169 -12.95 8.13 -11.44
C THR A 169 -13.38 8.79 -10.13
N GLU A 170 -14.67 9.05 -10.00
CA GLU A 170 -15.27 9.54 -8.75
C GLU A 170 -14.99 8.56 -7.58
N PHE A 171 -15.01 7.24 -7.87
CA PHE A 171 -14.66 6.24 -6.87
C PHE A 171 -13.25 6.43 -6.33
N VAL A 172 -12.26 6.63 -7.22
CA VAL A 172 -10.87 6.87 -6.81
C VAL A 172 -10.78 8.16 -5.99
N ALA A 173 -11.42 9.24 -6.43
CA ALA A 173 -11.43 10.51 -5.70
C ALA A 173 -12.00 10.36 -4.28
N ARG A 174 -13.14 9.68 -4.15
CA ARG A 174 -13.75 9.39 -2.83
C ARG A 174 -12.88 8.47 -1.99
N PHE A 175 -12.29 7.43 -2.61
CA PHE A 175 -11.41 6.49 -1.93
C PHE A 175 -10.20 7.19 -1.31
N ILE A 176 -9.61 8.20 -1.97
CA ILE A 176 -8.46 8.97 -1.44
C ILE A 176 -8.84 10.15 -0.54
N GLY A 177 -10.13 10.24 -0.15
CA GLY A 177 -10.60 11.18 0.86
C GLY A 177 -11.10 12.53 0.31
N PHE A 178 -11.42 12.63 -0.98
CA PHE A 178 -12.10 13.81 -1.46
C PHE A 178 -13.57 13.76 -1.02
N GLU A 179 -14.05 14.86 -0.45
CA GLU A 179 -15.41 14.98 0.09
C GLU A 179 -16.25 16.04 -0.62
N ASN A 180 -15.59 17.01 -1.27
CA ASN A 180 -16.26 18.15 -1.90
C ASN A 180 -16.56 17.82 -3.36
N PHE A 181 -17.77 17.29 -3.62
CA PHE A 181 -18.26 17.00 -4.96
C PHE A 181 -19.38 17.97 -5.34
N LEU A 182 -19.27 18.53 -6.54
CA LEU A 182 -20.24 19.49 -7.09
C LEU A 182 -20.76 18.97 -8.42
N ASN A 183 -22.08 18.95 -8.57
CA ASN A 183 -22.68 18.75 -9.89
C ASN A 183 -22.55 20.03 -10.68
N LEU A 184 -21.83 19.95 -11.79
CA LEU A 184 -21.50 21.07 -12.66
C LEU A 184 -22.21 20.92 -14.01
N GLU A 185 -22.69 22.03 -14.54
CA GLU A 185 -23.25 22.15 -15.88
C GLU A 185 -22.40 23.14 -16.68
N ARG A 186 -22.00 22.77 -17.89
CA ARG A 186 -21.23 23.64 -18.76
C ARG A 186 -22.09 24.73 -19.36
N CYS A 187 -21.70 25.99 -19.21
CA CYS A 187 -22.32 27.15 -19.85
C CYS A 187 -21.74 27.41 -21.23
N GLY A 188 -22.47 28.10 -22.10
CA GLY A 188 -22.06 28.40 -23.47
C GLY A 188 -20.82 29.32 -23.59
N ASP A 189 -20.43 29.98 -22.50
CA ASP A 189 -19.23 30.85 -22.42
C ASP A 189 -17.97 30.11 -21.90
N GLY A 190 -18.04 28.77 -21.71
CA GLY A 190 -16.94 27.96 -21.20
C GLY A 190 -16.80 27.95 -19.68
N SER A 191 -17.69 28.64 -18.96
CA SER A 191 -17.81 28.53 -17.50
C SER A 191 -18.68 27.35 -17.09
N TYR A 192 -18.72 27.04 -15.79
CA TYR A 192 -19.48 25.94 -15.20
C TYR A 192 -20.38 26.47 -14.10
N LEU A 193 -21.61 25.97 -14.02
CA LEU A 193 -22.58 26.33 -13.02
C LEU A 193 -22.76 25.18 -12.01
N ALA A 194 -22.60 25.48 -10.71
CA ALA A 194 -22.89 24.54 -9.63
C ALA A 194 -24.20 24.93 -8.93
N GLY A 195 -25.14 23.97 -8.84
CA GLY A 195 -26.42 24.17 -8.16
C GLY A 195 -27.25 25.37 -8.65
N GLY A 196 -27.04 25.78 -9.89
CA GLY A 196 -27.77 26.92 -10.51
C GLY A 196 -27.39 28.31 -10.01
N GLN A 197 -26.41 28.44 -9.11
CA GLN A 197 -26.10 29.71 -8.44
C GLN A 197 -24.63 30.13 -8.47
N SER A 198 -23.71 29.18 -8.35
CA SER A 198 -22.27 29.50 -8.26
C SER A 198 -21.58 29.21 -9.59
N ARG A 199 -20.91 30.22 -10.15
CA ARG A 199 -20.19 30.11 -11.41
C ARG A 199 -18.72 29.81 -11.17
N PHE A 200 -18.21 28.81 -11.90
CA PHE A 200 -16.82 28.39 -11.85
C PHE A 200 -16.15 28.49 -13.19
N CYS A 201 -14.90 28.97 -13.20
CA CYS A 201 -14.01 28.91 -14.33
C CYS A 201 -12.99 27.81 -14.08
N SER A 202 -12.82 26.89 -15.02
CA SER A 202 -11.83 25.82 -14.94
C SER A 202 -10.80 26.00 -16.05
N PHE A 203 -9.56 25.68 -15.74
CA PHE A 203 -8.47 25.62 -16.74
C PHE A 203 -8.45 24.29 -17.51
N MET A 204 -9.29 23.33 -17.13
CA MET A 204 -9.42 22.03 -17.78
C MET A 204 -10.57 22.06 -18.77
N GLU A 205 -10.36 21.50 -19.96
CA GLU A 205 -11.46 21.20 -20.88
C GLU A 205 -12.28 20.07 -20.28
N CYS A 206 -13.53 20.38 -19.89
CA CYS A 206 -14.46 19.39 -19.38
C CYS A 206 -15.45 18.96 -20.47
N PRO A 207 -16.05 17.77 -20.35
CA PRO A 207 -17.07 17.29 -21.28
C PRO A 207 -18.25 18.26 -21.42
N GLU A 208 -18.99 18.19 -22.52
CA GLU A 208 -20.27 18.85 -22.64
C GLU A 208 -21.34 18.16 -21.79
N GLY A 209 -22.25 18.95 -21.19
CA GLY A 209 -23.36 18.44 -20.38
C GLY A 209 -23.11 18.53 -18.88
N GLU A 210 -23.83 17.71 -18.13
CA GLU A 210 -23.71 17.61 -16.66
C GLU A 210 -22.59 16.64 -16.29
N PHE A 211 -21.77 17.03 -15.32
CA PHE A 211 -20.71 16.18 -14.76
C PHE A 211 -20.42 16.51 -13.30
N THR A 212 -19.72 15.62 -12.61
CA THR A 212 -19.31 15.81 -11.23
C THR A 212 -17.88 16.34 -11.19
N GLY A 213 -17.72 17.55 -10.64
CA GLY A 213 -16.42 18.12 -10.30
C GLY A 213 -16.08 17.87 -8.83
N THR A 214 -14.78 17.86 -8.51
CA THR A 214 -14.33 17.78 -7.12
C THR A 214 -13.29 18.83 -6.82
N ILE A 215 -13.29 19.32 -5.57
CA ILE A 215 -12.32 20.30 -5.06
C ILE A 215 -11.66 19.70 -3.84
N ARG A 216 -10.33 19.76 -3.79
CA ARG A 216 -9.59 19.30 -2.62
C ARG A 216 -9.84 20.22 -1.43
N PRO A 217 -9.91 19.68 -0.20
CA PRO A 217 -10.01 20.52 0.99
C PRO A 217 -8.90 21.57 1.08
N ASP A 218 -7.68 21.23 0.68
CA ASP A 218 -6.50 22.11 0.72
C ASP A 218 -6.55 23.25 -0.30
N ASP A 219 -7.36 23.11 -1.35
CA ASP A 219 -7.55 24.14 -2.39
C ASP A 219 -8.69 25.11 -2.04
N ILE A 220 -9.48 24.84 -0.99
CA ILE A 220 -10.55 25.72 -0.52
C ILE A 220 -9.96 26.78 0.40
N ARG A 221 -10.22 28.03 0.07
CA ARG A 221 -9.78 29.21 0.88
C ARG A 221 -10.92 30.15 1.14
N ILE A 222 -10.81 30.93 2.21
CA ILE A 222 -11.74 32.04 2.46
C ILE A 222 -11.50 33.07 1.36
N ALA A 223 -12.59 33.42 0.62
CA ALA A 223 -12.51 34.39 -0.46
C ALA A 223 -12.24 35.80 0.08
N ALA A 224 -11.48 36.60 -0.69
CA ALA A 224 -11.34 38.02 -0.42
C ALA A 224 -12.68 38.74 -0.69
N PRO A 225 -12.97 39.88 -0.01
CA PRO A 225 -14.25 40.57 -0.12
C PRO A 225 -14.62 41.03 -1.54
N ASP A 226 -13.65 41.20 -2.40
CA ASP A 226 -13.76 41.64 -3.81
C ASP A 226 -13.73 40.47 -4.83
N GLN A 227 -13.51 39.24 -4.37
CA GLN A 227 -13.49 38.07 -5.24
C GLN A 227 -14.90 37.68 -5.65
N GLN A 228 -15.13 37.54 -6.95
CA GLN A 228 -16.45 37.17 -7.52
C GLN A 228 -16.41 35.84 -8.27
N GLU A 229 -15.25 35.37 -8.70
CA GLU A 229 -15.10 34.13 -9.46
C GLU A 229 -14.68 32.98 -8.55
N ASN A 230 -15.19 31.80 -8.84
CA ASN A 230 -14.88 30.56 -8.12
C ASN A 230 -15.23 30.64 -6.60
N VAL A 231 -16.32 31.32 -6.27
CA VAL A 231 -16.76 31.54 -4.88
C VAL A 231 -18.02 30.74 -4.59
N ILE A 232 -18.04 30.04 -3.48
CA ILE A 232 -19.24 29.39 -2.92
C ILE A 232 -19.61 30.09 -1.62
N THR A 233 -20.86 30.51 -1.52
CA THR A 233 -21.37 31.09 -0.28
C THR A 233 -22.01 30.01 0.58
N GLY A 234 -21.58 29.89 1.83
CA GLY A 234 -22.12 28.93 2.81
C GLY A 234 -22.28 29.57 4.20
N ARG A 235 -22.95 28.83 5.08
CA ARG A 235 -22.97 29.14 6.53
C ARG A 235 -22.08 28.15 7.24
N ILE A 236 -21.27 28.65 8.18
CA ILE A 236 -20.46 27.87 9.10
C ILE A 236 -21.33 27.52 10.31
#